data_6263c2d35ad75b73b0424a900268c100
#
_entry.id   6263c2d35ad75b73b0424a900268c100
#
_cell.length_a   1.000
_cell.length_b   1.000
_cell.length_c   1.000
_cell.angle_alpha   90.00
_cell.angle_beta   90.00
_cell.angle_gamma   90.00
#
_symmetry.space_group_name_H-M   'P 1'
#
loop_
_entity.id
_entity.type
_entity.pdbx_description
1 polymer ?
#
loop_
_entity_poly.entity_id
_entity_poly.type
_entity_poly.pdbx_seq_one_letter_code
_entity_poly.pdbx_strand_id
1 'polypeptide(L)'
;MKFAIDRSLVETYNNEHNTKYYAIPEGAVTLEDADAVIQTGKAFSTPATVKVISTEDFAEGRVYVVPVTMVEVDGLEILKPSKTIFLQISRVIHFTSLNISNTNLYSNFIFSDDKKQELSNFTYEIKCYSQEWHRIARLCSFTSADEQRSSMLRFGENGLDINALQWVSPSGSIVSSTRFSTDRWYMISLTYDGSKLTMYVDGVKDAQGDGDGKPVDFQRFELGMSWTGYRGSQYFRGRIAEVRVWNRALSTGELQMNLCGVDSQSEGLVAYWKMNEGEGHIFKDATGHGYDMDWTNTAREINEGAGLTYNLNYSSAIAWDSDDNNRCNE
;
A
#
# COMPACT_ATOMS: atom_id res chain seq x y z
N MET A 1 -34.02 20.43 14.89
CA MET A 1 -32.61 20.41 14.47
C MET A 1 -32.57 20.12 12.99
N LYS A 2 -31.73 20.81 12.25
CA LYS A 2 -31.59 20.60 10.81
C LYS A 2 -30.15 20.22 10.48
N PHE A 3 -29.97 19.19 9.66
CA PHE A 3 -28.68 18.71 9.19
C PHE A 3 -28.47 19.07 7.72
N ALA A 4 -27.24 19.22 7.31
CA ALA A 4 -26.84 19.40 5.91
C ALA A 4 -25.51 18.70 5.64
N ILE A 5 -25.26 18.33 4.38
CA ILE A 5 -23.95 17.91 3.91
C ILE A 5 -23.15 19.16 3.52
N ASP A 6 -22.03 19.39 4.19
CA ASP A 6 -21.15 20.53 3.89
C ASP A 6 -19.77 20.04 3.44
N ARG A 7 -19.63 19.90 2.11
CA ARG A 7 -18.39 19.39 1.48
C ARG A 7 -17.17 20.27 1.70
N SER A 8 -17.36 21.57 1.99
CA SER A 8 -16.25 22.51 2.23
C SER A 8 -15.46 22.18 3.50
N LEU A 9 -16.06 21.44 4.43
CA LEU A 9 -15.41 21.05 5.68
C LEU A 9 -14.34 19.97 5.51
N VAL A 10 -14.26 19.31 4.34
CA VAL A 10 -13.27 18.25 4.10
C VAL A 10 -11.85 18.82 4.08
N GLU A 11 -11.64 19.99 3.45
CA GLU A 11 -10.33 20.65 3.43
C GLU A 11 -9.88 21.05 4.84
N THR A 12 -10.78 21.60 5.63
CA THR A 12 -10.50 21.96 7.04
C THR A 12 -10.12 20.71 7.84
N TYR A 13 -10.90 19.65 7.69
CA TYR A 13 -10.63 18.36 8.36
C TYR A 13 -9.24 17.80 7.96
N ASN A 14 -8.93 17.79 6.66
CA ASN A 14 -7.64 17.32 6.17
C ASN A 14 -6.46 18.10 6.77
N ASN A 15 -6.58 19.43 6.86
CA ASN A 15 -5.54 20.30 7.44
C ASN A 15 -5.37 20.06 8.93
N GLU A 16 -6.46 19.89 9.69
CA GLU A 16 -6.43 19.66 11.13
C GLU A 16 -5.88 18.29 11.51
N HIS A 17 -6.15 17.26 10.68
CA HIS A 17 -5.80 15.86 10.98
C HIS A 17 -4.65 15.32 10.12
N ASN A 18 -4.05 16.15 9.25
CA ASN A 18 -2.99 15.76 8.32
C ASN A 18 -3.40 14.54 7.46
N THR A 19 -4.61 14.61 6.90
CA THR A 19 -5.20 13.58 6.04
C THR A 19 -5.36 14.08 4.59
N LYS A 20 -5.73 13.19 3.66
CA LYS A 20 -5.97 13.52 2.23
C LYS A 20 -7.29 12.93 1.74
N TYR A 21 -8.34 13.10 2.50
CA TYR A 21 -9.67 12.68 2.07
C TYR A 21 -10.22 13.58 0.96
N TYR A 22 -11.07 13.00 0.14
CA TYR A 22 -11.77 13.70 -0.93
C TYR A 22 -13.21 14.00 -0.49
N ALA A 23 -13.71 15.16 -0.87
CA ALA A 23 -15.12 15.45 -0.71
C ALA A 23 -15.96 14.51 -1.58
N ILE A 24 -17.04 13.98 -1.01
CA ILE A 24 -17.96 13.11 -1.76
C ILE A 24 -18.47 13.82 -3.01
N PRO A 25 -18.48 13.17 -4.21
CA PRO A 25 -19.01 13.77 -5.43
C PRO A 25 -20.44 14.23 -5.28
N GLU A 26 -20.80 15.27 -6.01
CA GLU A 26 -22.18 15.78 -6.01
C GLU A 26 -23.12 14.72 -6.62
N GLY A 27 -24.26 14.49 -5.98
CA GLY A 27 -25.20 13.45 -6.41
C GLY A 27 -24.89 12.03 -5.95
N ALA A 28 -23.67 11.75 -5.45
CA ALA A 28 -23.29 10.42 -4.98
C ALA A 28 -24.02 9.99 -3.70
N VAL A 29 -24.42 10.96 -2.87
CA VAL A 29 -25.17 10.70 -1.63
C VAL A 29 -26.32 11.70 -1.47
N THR A 30 -27.36 11.28 -0.76
CA THR A 30 -28.45 12.14 -0.30
C THR A 30 -28.56 12.09 1.21
N LEU A 31 -29.06 13.17 1.79
CA LEU A 31 -29.46 13.24 3.19
C LEU A 31 -30.99 13.23 3.26
N GLU A 32 -31.53 12.12 3.73
CA GLU A 32 -32.98 11.94 3.96
C GLU A 32 -33.30 12.26 5.42
N ASP A 33 -34.50 12.76 5.70
CA ASP A 33 -34.96 13.14 7.04
C ASP A 33 -34.01 14.15 7.73
N ALA A 34 -33.55 15.14 6.96
CA ALA A 34 -32.60 16.16 7.44
C ALA A 34 -33.14 17.01 8.62
N ASP A 35 -34.46 17.06 8.81
CA ASP A 35 -35.11 17.72 9.94
C ASP A 35 -35.42 16.71 11.04
N ALA A 36 -34.58 16.73 12.11
CA ALA A 36 -34.73 15.80 13.22
C ALA A 36 -35.33 16.48 14.45
N VAL A 37 -36.16 15.75 15.19
CA VAL A 37 -36.92 16.24 16.36
C VAL A 37 -36.64 15.36 17.57
N ILE A 38 -36.28 15.97 18.70
CA ILE A 38 -36.29 15.31 20.00
C ILE A 38 -37.70 15.44 20.56
N GLN A 39 -38.40 14.33 20.66
CA GLN A 39 -39.74 14.32 21.24
C GLN A 39 -39.69 14.51 22.75
N THR A 40 -40.74 15.13 23.32
CA THR A 40 -40.84 15.31 24.75
C THR A 40 -40.66 13.98 25.50
N GLY A 41 -39.75 13.98 26.48
CA GLY A 41 -39.42 12.78 27.27
C GLY A 41 -38.45 11.80 26.61
N LYS A 42 -37.89 12.14 25.45
CA LYS A 42 -36.82 11.35 24.80
C LYS A 42 -35.45 12.02 24.94
N ALA A 43 -34.42 11.20 25.02
CA ALA A 43 -33.02 11.66 25.10
C ALA A 43 -32.31 11.65 23.72
N PHE A 44 -32.98 11.23 22.64
CA PHE A 44 -32.44 11.15 21.29
C PHE A 44 -33.48 11.67 20.28
N SER A 45 -32.98 12.16 19.15
CA SER A 45 -33.77 12.65 18.04
C SER A 45 -34.33 11.51 17.17
N THR A 46 -35.25 11.86 16.28
CA THR A 46 -35.47 11.06 15.07
C THR A 46 -34.19 10.95 14.26
N PRO A 47 -33.94 9.85 13.53
CA PRO A 47 -32.74 9.69 12.73
C PRO A 47 -32.76 10.60 11.49
N ALA A 48 -31.59 11.08 11.09
CA ALA A 48 -31.30 11.56 9.75
C ALA A 48 -30.51 10.48 9.02
N THR A 49 -30.81 10.23 7.75
CA THR A 49 -30.23 9.10 7.00
C THR A 49 -29.38 9.60 5.86
N VAL A 50 -28.10 9.19 5.81
CA VAL A 50 -27.25 9.37 4.64
C VAL A 50 -27.38 8.13 3.76
N LYS A 51 -27.82 8.32 2.52
CA LYS A 51 -28.01 7.25 1.55
C LYS A 51 -27.04 7.40 0.40
N VAL A 52 -26.26 6.35 0.12
CA VAL A 52 -25.40 6.29 -1.07
C VAL A 52 -26.28 5.97 -2.28
N ILE A 53 -26.24 6.83 -3.28
CA ILE A 53 -27.01 6.73 -4.53
C ILE A 53 -26.17 6.09 -5.62
N SER A 54 -24.91 6.54 -5.79
CA SER A 54 -23.99 6.03 -6.80
C SER A 54 -22.57 6.10 -6.30
N THR A 55 -21.73 5.17 -6.77
CA THR A 55 -20.27 5.16 -6.59
C THR A 55 -19.55 5.20 -7.94
N GLU A 56 -20.23 5.49 -9.03
CA GLU A 56 -19.65 5.50 -10.39
C GLU A 56 -18.56 6.55 -10.54
N ASP A 57 -18.73 7.71 -9.90
CA ASP A 57 -17.76 8.80 -9.92
C ASP A 57 -16.62 8.64 -8.88
N PHE A 58 -16.58 7.51 -8.17
CA PHE A 58 -15.52 7.26 -7.20
C PHE A 58 -14.26 6.78 -7.93
N ALA A 59 -13.22 7.62 -7.92
CA ALA A 59 -11.94 7.23 -8.45
C ALA A 59 -11.30 6.15 -7.56
N GLU A 60 -10.61 5.24 -8.19
CA GLU A 60 -9.88 4.17 -7.49
C GLU A 60 -8.76 4.75 -6.63
N GLY A 61 -8.53 4.17 -5.46
CA GLY A 61 -7.54 4.63 -4.51
C GLY A 61 -7.91 5.90 -3.74
N ARG A 62 -9.12 6.43 -3.91
CA ARG A 62 -9.61 7.58 -3.16
C ARG A 62 -10.56 7.18 -2.05
N VAL A 63 -10.36 7.81 -0.90
CA VAL A 63 -11.28 7.70 0.24
C VAL A 63 -12.08 9.00 0.31
N TYR A 64 -13.40 8.86 0.29
CA TYR A 64 -14.33 9.99 0.30
C TYR A 64 -14.92 10.20 1.67
N VAL A 65 -15.20 11.46 2.01
CA VAL A 65 -15.82 11.84 3.27
C VAL A 65 -17.08 12.66 3.03
N VAL A 66 -18.11 12.34 3.80
CA VAL A 66 -19.38 13.06 3.86
C VAL A 66 -19.47 13.78 5.19
N PRO A 67 -19.20 15.11 5.26
CA PRO A 67 -19.43 15.88 6.46
C PRO A 67 -20.93 16.16 6.62
N VAL A 68 -21.54 15.62 7.66
CA VAL A 68 -22.93 15.89 8.04
C VAL A 68 -22.89 16.84 9.23
N THR A 69 -23.36 18.08 9.04
CA THR A 69 -23.30 19.12 10.05
C THR A 69 -24.67 19.60 10.47
N MET A 70 -24.86 19.90 11.76
CA MET A 70 -26.02 20.63 12.26
C MET A 70 -25.95 22.09 11.82
N VAL A 71 -26.91 22.55 11.04
CA VAL A 71 -26.97 23.91 10.53
C VAL A 71 -27.90 24.80 11.35
N GLU A 72 -28.94 24.21 11.95
CA GLU A 72 -29.95 24.92 12.72
C GLU A 72 -30.45 24.07 13.89
N VAL A 73 -30.60 24.69 15.06
CA VAL A 73 -31.18 24.05 16.25
C VAL A 73 -32.08 25.07 16.92
N ASP A 74 -33.28 24.66 17.22
CA ASP A 74 -34.25 25.48 17.99
C ASP A 74 -34.27 25.02 19.46
N GLY A 75 -34.20 25.98 20.39
CA GLY A 75 -34.36 25.77 21.82
C GLY A 75 -33.13 25.16 22.55
N LEU A 76 -32.00 24.90 21.86
CA LEU A 76 -30.78 24.33 22.43
C LEU A 76 -29.51 24.99 21.87
N GLU A 77 -28.41 24.89 22.59
CA GLU A 77 -27.09 25.28 22.07
C GLU A 77 -26.38 24.11 21.42
N ILE A 78 -25.72 24.36 20.28
CA ILE A 78 -24.89 23.35 19.59
C ILE A 78 -23.51 23.29 20.24
N LEU A 79 -23.13 22.13 20.74
CA LEU A 79 -21.75 21.86 21.16
C LEU A 79 -20.84 21.84 19.94
N LYS A 80 -19.97 22.83 19.77
CA LYS A 80 -19.09 22.99 18.60
C LYS A 80 -18.29 21.73 18.25
N PRO A 81 -17.66 21.00 19.20
CA PRO A 81 -16.90 19.78 18.87
C PRO A 81 -17.75 18.63 18.31
N SER A 82 -19.05 18.64 18.58
CA SER A 82 -19.98 17.58 18.15
C SER A 82 -20.95 18.03 17.06
N LYS A 83 -20.67 19.19 16.45
CA LYS A 83 -21.55 19.80 15.44
C LYS A 83 -21.57 19.01 14.13
N THR A 84 -20.45 18.39 13.77
CA THR A 84 -20.26 17.71 12.49
C THR A 84 -19.79 16.29 12.72
N ILE A 85 -20.34 15.35 11.95
CA ILE A 85 -19.90 13.96 11.84
C ILE A 85 -19.30 13.80 10.45
N PHE A 86 -18.12 13.20 10.37
CA PHE A 86 -17.44 12.89 9.11
C PHE A 86 -17.60 11.39 8.82
N LEU A 87 -18.43 11.06 7.84
CA LEU A 87 -18.68 9.68 7.42
C LEU A 87 -17.73 9.32 6.29
N GLN A 88 -16.88 8.35 6.52
CA GLN A 88 -15.95 7.85 5.52
C GLN A 88 -16.63 6.81 4.63
N ILE A 89 -16.50 6.96 3.32
CA ILE A 89 -17.02 6.03 2.31
C ILE A 89 -15.89 5.62 1.38
N SER A 90 -15.68 4.32 1.23
CA SER A 90 -14.76 3.73 0.26
C SER A 90 -15.47 2.68 -0.59
N ARG A 91 -14.96 2.44 -1.81
CA ARG A 91 -15.44 1.30 -2.62
C ARG A 91 -14.93 0.00 -2.01
N VAL A 92 -15.76 -1.03 -2.08
CA VAL A 92 -15.25 -2.41 -1.97
C VAL A 92 -14.44 -2.69 -3.23
N ILE A 93 -13.16 -2.97 -3.08
CA ILE A 93 -12.28 -3.30 -4.19
C ILE A 93 -12.19 -4.82 -4.26
N HIS A 94 -12.60 -5.38 -5.40
CA HIS A 94 -12.27 -6.76 -5.73
C HIS A 94 -10.79 -6.78 -6.09
N PHE A 95 -10.06 -7.66 -5.45
CA PHE A 95 -8.61 -7.65 -5.48
C PHE A 95 -8.09 -8.86 -6.24
N THR A 96 -7.40 -8.61 -7.34
CA THR A 96 -6.59 -9.62 -8.03
C THR A 96 -5.14 -9.42 -7.64
N SER A 97 -4.38 -10.48 -7.49
CA SER A 97 -2.97 -10.41 -7.09
C SER A 97 -2.10 -11.36 -7.91
N LEU A 98 -0.85 -10.96 -8.10
CA LEU A 98 0.18 -11.82 -8.64
C LEU A 98 0.46 -12.96 -7.66
N ASN A 99 0.39 -14.21 -8.13
CA ASN A 99 0.72 -15.41 -7.36
C ASN A 99 1.96 -16.09 -7.92
N ILE A 100 3.02 -16.12 -7.13
CA ILE A 100 4.30 -16.75 -7.43
C ILE A 100 4.61 -17.96 -6.54
N SER A 101 3.59 -18.54 -5.90
CA SER A 101 3.74 -19.61 -4.92
C SER A 101 4.24 -20.91 -5.50
N ASN A 102 3.93 -21.19 -6.76
CA ASN A 102 4.18 -22.48 -7.39
C ASN A 102 5.57 -22.61 -8.02
N THR A 103 6.37 -21.56 -7.99
CA THR A 103 7.69 -21.54 -8.64
C THR A 103 8.74 -20.85 -7.79
N ASN A 104 10.00 -21.18 -8.03
CA ASN A 104 11.15 -20.44 -7.52
C ASN A 104 11.41 -19.24 -8.44
N LEU A 105 10.47 -18.31 -8.48
CA LEU A 105 10.52 -17.17 -9.38
C LEU A 105 11.52 -16.12 -8.91
N TYR A 106 12.30 -15.66 -9.84
CA TYR A 106 13.14 -14.48 -9.73
C TYR A 106 12.92 -13.58 -10.93
N SER A 107 12.60 -12.33 -10.70
CA SER A 107 12.59 -11.31 -11.74
C SER A 107 13.51 -10.16 -11.36
N ASN A 108 14.21 -9.65 -12.34
CA ASN A 108 15.19 -8.58 -12.23
C ASN A 108 14.95 -7.61 -13.39
N PHE A 109 14.13 -6.60 -13.17
CA PHE A 109 13.81 -5.59 -14.17
C PHE A 109 14.65 -4.32 -13.92
N ILE A 110 15.41 -3.90 -14.93
CA ILE A 110 16.23 -2.68 -14.90
C ILE A 110 15.59 -1.64 -15.80
N PHE A 111 15.22 -0.51 -15.23
CA PHE A 111 14.70 0.63 -15.96
C PHE A 111 15.84 1.37 -16.68
N SER A 112 15.50 2.06 -17.76
CA SER A 112 16.45 2.88 -18.54
C SER A 112 17.07 4.00 -17.67
N ASP A 113 18.22 4.51 -18.07
CA ASP A 113 18.99 5.48 -17.29
C ASP A 113 18.24 6.78 -17.01
N ASP A 114 17.35 7.20 -17.90
CA ASP A 114 16.49 8.38 -17.70
C ASP A 114 15.42 8.18 -16.61
N LYS A 115 15.18 6.93 -16.19
CA LYS A 115 14.26 6.57 -15.10
C LYS A 115 14.93 6.42 -13.75
N LYS A 116 16.26 6.50 -13.69
CA LYS A 116 16.98 6.38 -12.42
C LYS A 116 16.57 7.50 -11.46
N GLN A 117 16.27 7.11 -10.21
CA GLN A 117 16.03 8.04 -9.11
C GLN A 117 17.08 7.83 -8.02
N GLU A 118 17.74 8.91 -7.59
CA GLU A 118 18.51 8.93 -6.35
C GLU A 118 17.61 9.47 -5.25
N LEU A 119 17.34 8.65 -4.23
CA LEU A 119 16.37 8.92 -3.19
C LEU A 119 17.06 9.12 -1.84
N SER A 120 17.13 10.37 -1.38
CA SER A 120 17.62 10.72 -0.03
C SER A 120 16.54 10.58 1.03
N ASN A 121 15.28 10.75 0.64
CA ASN A 121 14.07 10.46 1.42
C ASN A 121 13.16 9.62 0.55
N PHE A 122 12.56 8.59 1.10
CA PHE A 122 11.70 7.72 0.31
C PHE A 122 10.71 6.93 1.15
N THR A 123 9.73 6.36 0.48
CA THR A 123 8.90 5.29 0.99
C THR A 123 8.81 4.18 -0.05
N TYR A 124 8.98 2.95 0.39
CA TYR A 124 8.66 1.74 -0.37
C TYR A 124 7.49 1.03 0.29
N GLU A 125 6.50 0.63 -0.50
CA GLU A 125 5.37 -0.14 -0.03
C GLU A 125 5.22 -1.41 -0.86
N ILE A 126 4.89 -2.51 -0.21
CA ILE A 126 4.59 -3.79 -0.85
C ILE A 126 3.56 -4.55 -0.02
N LYS A 127 2.48 -4.97 -0.67
CA LYS A 127 1.49 -5.86 -0.07
C LYS A 127 1.86 -7.30 -0.39
N CYS A 128 2.02 -8.13 0.63
CA CYS A 128 2.44 -9.50 0.47
C CYS A 128 1.63 -10.48 1.32
N TYR A 129 1.52 -11.70 0.81
CA TYR A 129 0.87 -12.83 1.44
C TYR A 129 1.79 -14.04 1.30
N SER A 130 2.36 -14.53 2.41
CA SER A 130 3.24 -15.69 2.36
C SER A 130 2.45 -16.98 2.53
N GLN A 131 2.79 -18.00 1.76
CA GLN A 131 2.21 -19.34 1.90
C GLN A 131 3.10 -20.28 2.71
N GLU A 132 4.40 -20.02 2.73
CA GLU A 132 5.34 -20.83 3.51
C GLU A 132 6.51 -19.99 4.04
N TRP A 133 7.17 -20.47 5.07
CA TRP A 133 8.39 -19.88 5.60
C TRP A 133 9.57 -20.84 5.45
N HIS A 134 10.68 -20.30 4.97
CA HIS A 134 11.97 -20.96 4.95
C HIS A 134 13.09 -19.94 5.20
N ARG A 135 14.32 -20.41 5.43
CA ARG A 135 15.45 -19.52 5.69
C ARG A 135 15.75 -18.62 4.49
N ILE A 136 15.90 -17.34 4.77
CA ILE A 136 16.28 -16.29 3.81
C ILE A 136 15.28 -16.24 2.63
N ALA A 137 13.97 -16.22 2.91
CA ALA A 137 12.98 -15.97 1.86
C ALA A 137 13.04 -14.50 1.41
N ARG A 138 13.60 -14.24 0.23
CA ARG A 138 13.80 -12.90 -0.32
C ARG A 138 12.54 -12.42 -1.00
N LEU A 139 11.89 -11.41 -0.41
CA LEU A 139 10.65 -10.85 -0.94
C LEU A 139 10.92 -10.01 -2.19
N CYS A 140 11.72 -8.97 -2.04
CA CYS A 140 12.04 -8.04 -3.13
C CYS A 140 13.28 -7.20 -2.81
N SER A 141 13.78 -6.49 -3.83
CA SER A 141 14.66 -5.34 -3.63
C SER A 141 14.35 -4.19 -4.59
N PHE A 142 14.62 -2.98 -4.11
CA PHE A 142 14.64 -1.74 -4.87
C PHE A 142 16.09 -1.27 -4.87
N THR A 143 16.73 -1.14 -6.05
CA THR A 143 18.19 -1.01 -6.07
C THR A 143 18.70 -0.23 -7.28
N SER A 144 19.99 0.05 -7.28
CA SER A 144 20.71 0.52 -8.46
C SER A 144 20.90 -0.58 -9.50
N ALA A 145 21.18 -0.21 -10.75
CA ALA A 145 21.43 -1.16 -11.82
C ALA A 145 22.61 -2.11 -11.52
N ASP A 146 23.62 -1.62 -10.80
CA ASP A 146 24.83 -2.35 -10.40
C ASP A 146 24.72 -3.02 -9.02
N GLU A 147 23.57 -2.98 -8.38
CA GLU A 147 23.28 -3.55 -7.05
C GLU A 147 24.07 -2.93 -5.87
N GLN A 148 24.81 -1.87 -6.08
CA GLN A 148 25.66 -1.29 -5.04
C GLN A 148 24.87 -0.52 -3.97
N ARG A 149 23.68 -0.01 -4.31
CA ARG A 149 22.81 0.75 -3.41
C ARG A 149 21.47 0.05 -3.23
N SER A 150 21.51 -1.19 -2.73
CA SER A 150 20.34 -2.05 -2.59
C SER A 150 19.55 -1.74 -1.33
N SER A 151 18.23 -1.63 -1.50
CA SER A 151 17.24 -1.69 -0.43
C SER A 151 16.48 -3.01 -0.53
N MET A 152 16.75 -3.96 0.36
CA MET A 152 16.36 -5.36 0.24
C MET A 152 15.50 -5.80 1.43
N LEU A 153 14.44 -6.55 1.13
CA LEU A 153 13.55 -7.18 2.11
C LEU A 153 13.69 -8.70 2.05
N ARG A 154 13.87 -9.32 3.21
CA ARG A 154 13.95 -10.77 3.33
C ARG A 154 13.42 -11.26 4.68
N PHE A 155 12.80 -12.43 4.68
CA PHE A 155 12.38 -13.12 5.89
C PHE A 155 13.44 -14.13 6.32
N GLY A 156 13.51 -14.43 7.62
CA GLY A 156 14.26 -15.56 8.15
C GLY A 156 15.77 -15.50 7.95
N GLU A 157 16.39 -14.32 7.99
CA GLU A 157 17.85 -14.17 7.96
C GLU A 157 18.50 -14.97 9.10
N ASN A 158 19.77 -15.36 8.91
CA ASN A 158 20.50 -16.15 9.89
C ASN A 158 20.49 -15.47 11.27
N GLY A 159 20.12 -16.24 12.29
CA GLY A 159 19.99 -15.76 13.65
C GLY A 159 18.65 -15.08 13.99
N LEU A 160 17.78 -14.87 13.00
CA LEU A 160 16.43 -14.36 13.22
C LEU A 160 15.38 -15.47 13.19
N ASP A 161 14.18 -15.19 13.73
CA ASP A 161 13.03 -16.06 13.53
C ASP A 161 12.70 -16.17 12.05
N ILE A 162 12.23 -17.33 11.63
CA ILE A 162 11.99 -17.66 10.21
C ILE A 162 10.98 -16.73 9.54
N ASN A 163 10.07 -16.16 10.34
CA ASN A 163 9.01 -15.24 9.92
C ASN A 163 9.25 -13.80 10.39
N ALA A 164 10.47 -13.44 10.76
CA ALA A 164 10.87 -12.06 10.99
C ALA A 164 11.34 -11.44 9.68
N LEU A 165 10.86 -10.22 9.37
CA LEU A 165 11.28 -9.47 8.20
C LEU A 165 12.49 -8.59 8.53
N GLN A 166 13.53 -8.67 7.73
CA GLN A 166 14.66 -7.75 7.76
C GLN A 166 14.62 -6.83 6.55
N TRP A 167 14.78 -5.53 6.80
CA TRP A 167 15.08 -4.53 5.80
C TRP A 167 16.54 -4.12 5.90
N VAL A 168 17.28 -4.26 4.81
CA VAL A 168 18.66 -3.81 4.66
C VAL A 168 18.70 -2.72 3.62
N SER A 169 19.35 -1.61 3.92
CA SER A 169 19.59 -0.50 2.99
C SER A 169 21.04 0.01 3.13
N PRO A 170 21.53 0.84 2.21
CA PRO A 170 22.84 1.48 2.33
C PRO A 170 23.00 2.30 3.61
N SER A 171 21.90 2.83 4.17
CA SER A 171 21.90 3.65 5.38
C SER A 171 21.76 2.87 6.68
N GLY A 172 21.51 1.56 6.63
CA GLY A 172 21.35 0.75 7.83
C GLY A 172 20.45 -0.46 7.64
N SER A 173 20.16 -1.15 8.75
CA SER A 173 19.32 -2.35 8.76
C SER A 173 18.44 -2.37 9.98
N ILE A 174 17.18 -2.77 9.80
CA ILE A 174 16.20 -2.99 10.87
C ILE A 174 15.49 -4.33 10.70
N VAL A 175 14.97 -4.85 11.81
CA VAL A 175 14.23 -6.11 11.86
C VAL A 175 12.86 -5.86 12.45
N SER A 176 11.83 -6.47 11.88
CA SER A 176 10.46 -6.36 12.36
C SER A 176 10.28 -6.86 13.79
N SER A 177 9.46 -6.17 14.56
CA SER A 177 8.92 -6.67 15.83
C SER A 177 7.82 -7.70 15.57
N THR A 178 7.03 -7.48 14.51
CA THR A 178 6.01 -8.42 14.04
C THR A 178 6.65 -9.75 13.62
N ARG A 179 5.99 -10.84 14.01
CA ARG A 179 6.20 -12.19 13.49
C ARG A 179 5.05 -12.53 12.55
N PHE A 180 5.39 -12.59 11.26
CA PHE A 180 4.41 -12.72 10.19
C PHE A 180 3.81 -14.14 10.17
N SER A 181 2.51 -14.24 9.94
CA SER A 181 1.81 -15.51 9.73
C SER A 181 1.72 -15.84 8.24
N THR A 182 1.63 -17.12 7.89
CA THR A 182 1.17 -17.54 6.56
C THR A 182 -0.31 -17.24 6.40
N ASP A 183 -0.76 -17.25 5.16
CA ASP A 183 -2.18 -17.17 4.80
C ASP A 183 -2.88 -15.89 5.28
N ARG A 184 -2.09 -14.82 5.38
CA ARG A 184 -2.56 -13.48 5.72
C ARG A 184 -1.85 -12.43 4.86
N TRP A 185 -2.62 -11.44 4.40
CA TRP A 185 -2.10 -10.24 3.78
C TRP A 185 -1.50 -9.26 4.80
N TYR A 186 -0.39 -8.66 4.42
CA TYR A 186 0.26 -7.59 5.15
C TYR A 186 0.67 -6.48 4.19
N MET A 187 0.37 -5.23 4.53
CA MET A 187 0.98 -4.07 3.89
C MET A 187 2.26 -3.72 4.65
N ILE A 188 3.39 -3.85 3.99
CA ILE A 188 4.69 -3.47 4.51
C ILE A 188 5.04 -2.11 3.91
N SER A 189 5.30 -1.12 4.76
CA SER A 189 5.77 0.20 4.32
C SER A 189 7.08 0.52 5.01
N LEU A 190 8.05 0.98 4.23
CA LEU A 190 9.40 1.31 4.65
C LEU A 190 9.66 2.77 4.36
N THR A 191 9.84 3.59 5.39
CA THR A 191 10.13 5.01 5.22
C THR A 191 11.56 5.33 5.65
N TYR A 192 12.20 6.20 4.88
CA TYR A 192 13.47 6.82 5.24
C TYR A 192 13.39 8.32 5.08
N ASP A 193 13.69 9.06 6.14
CA ASP A 193 13.62 10.53 6.18
C ASP A 193 15.00 11.21 6.12
N GLY A 194 16.03 10.47 5.72
CA GLY A 194 17.43 10.93 5.71
C GLY A 194 18.18 10.64 7.02
N SER A 195 17.47 10.29 8.10
CA SER A 195 18.05 10.02 9.42
C SER A 195 17.52 8.74 10.08
N LYS A 196 16.27 8.39 9.84
CA LYS A 196 15.60 7.22 10.45
C LYS A 196 15.05 6.30 9.39
N LEU A 197 15.35 5.02 9.57
CA LEU A 197 14.69 3.91 8.89
C LEU A 197 13.49 3.50 9.74
N THR A 198 12.30 3.51 9.18
CA THR A 198 11.09 3.07 9.92
C THR A 198 10.31 2.06 9.10
N MET A 199 9.96 0.95 9.71
CA MET A 199 9.08 -0.08 9.15
C MET A 199 7.70 0.05 9.76
N TYR A 200 6.69 -0.06 8.91
CA TYR A 200 5.30 -0.15 9.29
C TYR A 200 4.70 -1.44 8.75
N VAL A 201 3.82 -2.04 9.54
CA VAL A 201 3.03 -3.21 9.15
C VAL A 201 1.56 -2.83 9.31
N ASP A 202 0.79 -2.95 8.22
CA ASP A 202 -0.62 -2.56 8.18
C ASP A 202 -0.87 -1.12 8.71
N GLY A 203 0.01 -0.18 8.31
CA GLY A 203 -0.04 1.23 8.70
C GLY A 203 0.34 1.54 10.17
N VAL A 204 0.76 0.51 10.92
CA VAL A 204 1.21 0.66 12.31
C VAL A 204 2.73 0.58 12.37
N LYS A 205 3.36 1.54 13.08
CA LYS A 205 4.81 1.53 13.27
C LYS A 205 5.26 0.24 13.98
N ASP A 206 6.16 -0.50 13.35
CA ASP A 206 6.62 -1.82 13.80
C ASP A 206 8.07 -1.79 14.32
N ALA A 207 8.99 -1.19 13.57
CA ALA A 207 10.39 -1.09 13.93
C ALA A 207 10.99 0.23 13.45
N GLN A 208 12.06 0.68 14.13
CA GLN A 208 12.80 1.88 13.74
C GLN A 208 14.26 1.73 14.11
N GLY A 209 15.13 2.29 13.28
CA GLY A 209 16.58 2.41 13.52
C GLY A 209 17.15 3.69 12.96
N ASP A 210 18.39 3.99 13.33
CA ASP A 210 19.13 5.13 12.80
C ASP A 210 19.68 4.81 11.42
N GLY A 211 19.66 5.80 10.53
CA GLY A 211 20.31 5.80 9.24
C GLY A 211 21.49 6.76 9.20
N ASP A 212 22.41 6.56 8.27
CA ASP A 212 23.66 7.32 8.15
C ASP A 212 23.66 8.37 7.02
N GLY A 213 22.50 8.73 6.51
CA GLY A 213 22.33 9.77 5.49
C GLY A 213 22.61 9.33 4.05
N LYS A 214 22.94 8.05 3.82
CA LYS A 214 23.20 7.58 2.46
C LYS A 214 21.92 7.44 1.65
N PRO A 215 21.88 7.97 0.42
CA PRO A 215 20.76 7.78 -0.48
C PRO A 215 20.71 6.33 -0.99
N VAL A 216 19.55 5.94 -1.49
CA VAL A 216 19.37 4.74 -2.30
C VAL A 216 19.14 5.13 -3.75
N ASP A 217 19.54 4.27 -4.66
CA ASP A 217 19.15 4.40 -6.06
C ASP A 217 17.96 3.49 -6.35
N PHE A 218 16.98 4.01 -7.05
CA PHE A 218 15.90 3.23 -7.62
C PHE A 218 16.04 3.26 -9.15
N GLN A 219 16.47 2.16 -9.73
CA GLN A 219 16.57 1.91 -11.16
C GLN A 219 16.27 0.46 -11.50
N ARG A 220 16.21 -0.40 -10.48
CA ARG A 220 15.95 -1.82 -10.62
C ARG A 220 14.92 -2.25 -9.58
N PHE A 221 14.01 -3.10 -10.00
CA PHE A 221 13.15 -3.86 -9.10
C PHE A 221 13.37 -5.35 -9.26
N GLU A 222 13.60 -6.03 -8.16
CA GLU A 222 13.74 -7.47 -8.09
C GLU A 222 12.62 -8.04 -7.24
N LEU A 223 12.00 -9.12 -7.69
CA LEU A 223 10.90 -9.78 -7.01
C LEU A 223 11.13 -11.28 -6.91
N GLY A 224 10.72 -11.88 -5.78
CA GLY A 224 10.84 -13.30 -5.51
C GLY A 224 12.24 -13.74 -5.08
N MET A 225 13.23 -12.94 -5.36
CA MET A 225 14.61 -13.01 -4.89
C MET A 225 15.22 -11.61 -5.00
N SER A 226 16.26 -11.35 -4.25
CA SER A 226 16.96 -10.07 -4.32
C SER A 226 18.44 -10.34 -4.35
N TRP A 227 19.08 -10.24 -5.44
CA TRP A 227 20.51 -10.43 -5.67
C TRP A 227 20.80 -11.47 -6.74
N THR A 228 21.24 -11.01 -7.89
CA THR A 228 21.50 -11.83 -9.08
C THR A 228 22.59 -12.89 -8.90
N GLY A 229 23.56 -12.66 -8.00
CA GLY A 229 24.65 -13.60 -7.74
C GLY A 229 24.28 -14.80 -6.87
N TYR A 230 23.07 -14.79 -6.29
CA TYR A 230 22.66 -15.83 -5.36
C TYR A 230 22.06 -17.04 -6.08
N ARG A 231 22.29 -18.21 -5.52
CA ARG A 231 21.80 -19.49 -6.04
C ARG A 231 21.17 -20.29 -4.91
N GLY A 232 20.06 -20.99 -5.19
CA GLY A 232 19.46 -21.94 -4.25
C GLY A 232 18.12 -21.48 -3.69
N SER A 233 17.78 -21.93 -2.50
CA SER A 233 16.45 -21.92 -1.90
C SER A 233 15.99 -20.58 -1.31
N GLN A 234 16.52 -19.42 -1.73
CA GLN A 234 16.18 -18.11 -1.16
C GLN A 234 15.04 -17.39 -1.89
N TYR A 235 14.09 -18.10 -2.41
CA TYR A 235 12.92 -17.56 -3.09
C TYR A 235 11.80 -17.19 -2.10
N PHE A 236 10.95 -16.25 -2.49
CA PHE A 236 9.67 -15.99 -1.82
C PHE A 236 8.56 -16.77 -2.53
N ARG A 237 7.70 -17.44 -1.76
CA ARG A 237 6.48 -18.09 -2.26
C ARG A 237 5.25 -17.45 -1.64
N GLY A 238 4.44 -16.87 -2.48
CA GLY A 238 3.27 -16.15 -2.00
C GLY A 238 2.63 -15.29 -3.08
N ARG A 239 1.88 -14.31 -2.64
CA ARG A 239 1.20 -13.36 -3.50
C ARG A 239 1.71 -11.97 -3.23
N ILE A 240 1.71 -11.14 -4.28
CA ILE A 240 2.19 -9.75 -4.24
C ILE A 240 1.16 -8.84 -4.87
N ALA A 241 0.99 -7.66 -4.29
CA ALA A 241 0.18 -6.58 -4.83
C ALA A 241 0.65 -5.23 -4.31
N GLU A 242 0.13 -4.15 -4.87
CA GLU A 242 0.27 -2.80 -4.33
C GLU A 242 1.72 -2.40 -4.07
N VAL A 243 2.60 -2.57 -5.06
CA VAL A 243 4.01 -2.18 -4.96
C VAL A 243 4.16 -0.72 -5.36
N ARG A 244 4.72 0.11 -4.46
CA ARG A 244 4.84 1.56 -4.66
C ARG A 244 6.20 2.08 -4.26
N VAL A 245 6.66 3.08 -5.01
CA VAL A 245 7.90 3.83 -4.74
C VAL A 245 7.57 5.30 -4.65
N TRP A 246 7.99 5.95 -3.56
CA TRP A 246 7.80 7.37 -3.30
C TRP A 246 9.16 8.06 -3.10
N ASN A 247 9.30 9.27 -3.59
CA ASN A 247 10.49 10.10 -3.38
C ASN A 247 10.41 10.98 -2.12
N ARG A 248 9.60 10.58 -1.15
CA ARG A 248 9.45 11.22 0.16
C ARG A 248 9.09 10.20 1.23
N ALA A 249 9.40 10.53 2.48
CA ALA A 249 8.92 9.76 3.62
C ALA A 249 7.44 10.11 3.88
N LEU A 250 6.56 9.11 3.80
CA LEU A 250 5.15 9.26 4.12
C LEU A 250 4.95 9.31 5.63
N SER A 251 3.95 10.09 6.06
CA SER A 251 3.49 10.12 7.46
C SER A 251 2.69 8.85 7.80
N THR A 252 2.58 8.54 9.08
CA THR A 252 1.75 7.41 9.57
C THR A 252 0.29 7.53 9.09
N GLY A 253 -0.27 8.74 9.08
CA GLY A 253 -1.64 8.96 8.61
C GLY A 253 -1.81 8.63 7.13
N GLU A 254 -0.84 9.02 6.28
CA GLU A 254 -0.85 8.68 4.86
C GLU A 254 -0.72 7.17 4.65
N LEU A 255 0.17 6.49 5.37
CA LEU A 255 0.33 5.05 5.29
C LEU A 255 -0.94 4.28 5.67
N GLN A 256 -1.66 4.75 6.70
CA GLN A 256 -2.94 4.16 7.09
C GLN A 256 -4.03 4.37 6.02
N MET A 257 -4.03 5.53 5.37
CA MET A 257 -4.96 5.80 4.27
C MET A 257 -4.67 4.97 3.01
N ASN A 258 -3.40 4.62 2.79
CA ASN A 258 -2.92 3.94 1.60
C ASN A 258 -3.11 2.40 1.64
N LEU A 259 -3.64 1.83 2.71
CA LEU A 259 -3.76 0.37 2.88
C LEU A 259 -4.54 -0.31 1.76
N CYS A 260 -5.51 0.40 1.18
CA CYS A 260 -6.45 -0.12 0.18
C CYS A 260 -6.19 0.33 -1.25
N GLY A 261 -5.10 1.03 -1.47
CA GLY A 261 -4.79 1.67 -2.74
C GLY A 261 -4.45 3.14 -2.54
N VAL A 262 -3.97 3.76 -3.60
CA VAL A 262 -3.57 5.16 -3.60
C VAL A 262 -3.99 5.80 -4.93
N ASP A 263 -4.31 7.09 -4.88
CA ASP A 263 -4.47 7.86 -6.12
C ASP A 263 -3.14 7.86 -6.89
N SER A 264 -3.16 7.35 -8.12
CA SER A 264 -1.96 7.24 -8.95
C SER A 264 -1.31 8.59 -9.28
N GLN A 265 -2.03 9.69 -9.05
CA GLN A 265 -1.53 11.06 -9.24
C GLN A 265 -1.06 11.70 -7.93
N SER A 266 -0.87 10.91 -6.87
CA SER A 266 -0.41 11.43 -5.58
C SER A 266 0.99 12.05 -5.68
N GLU A 267 1.18 13.19 -5.01
CA GLU A 267 2.46 13.89 -4.99
C GLU A 267 3.58 13.03 -4.39
N GLY A 268 4.68 12.93 -5.12
CA GLY A 268 5.86 12.15 -4.73
C GLY A 268 5.76 10.66 -5.04
N LEU A 269 4.66 10.16 -5.60
CA LEU A 269 4.55 8.79 -6.08
C LEU A 269 5.34 8.64 -7.39
N VAL A 270 6.44 7.90 -7.34
CA VAL A 270 7.37 7.71 -8.47
C VAL A 270 6.88 6.60 -9.39
N ALA A 271 6.54 5.45 -8.81
CA ALA A 271 6.05 4.28 -9.53
C ALA A 271 5.01 3.52 -8.69
N TYR A 272 4.04 2.91 -9.37
CA TYR A 272 2.97 2.14 -8.72
C TYR A 272 2.53 0.96 -9.58
N TRP A 273 2.84 -0.24 -9.16
CA TRP A 273 2.37 -1.48 -9.78
C TRP A 273 1.31 -2.10 -8.87
N LYS A 274 0.07 -2.14 -9.37
CA LYS A 274 -1.03 -2.77 -8.63
C LYS A 274 -0.87 -4.28 -8.55
N MET A 275 -0.20 -4.88 -9.53
CA MET A 275 -0.05 -6.34 -9.69
C MET A 275 -1.41 -7.04 -9.77
N ASN A 276 -2.36 -6.45 -10.51
CA ASN A 276 -3.75 -6.88 -10.60
C ASN A 276 -4.24 -7.08 -12.05
N GLU A 277 -3.33 -7.24 -12.99
CA GLU A 277 -3.63 -7.37 -14.41
C GLU A 277 -4.49 -8.60 -14.73
N GLY A 278 -4.42 -9.66 -13.91
CA GLY A 278 -5.22 -10.87 -14.06
C GLY A 278 -4.71 -11.84 -15.12
N GLU A 279 -3.77 -11.40 -15.97
CA GLU A 279 -3.16 -12.21 -17.01
C GLU A 279 -1.79 -11.67 -17.42
N GLY A 280 -1.00 -12.50 -18.11
CA GLY A 280 0.24 -12.07 -18.74
C GLY A 280 1.41 -11.85 -17.77
N HIS A 281 2.35 -11.02 -18.21
CA HIS A 281 3.64 -10.78 -17.53
C HIS A 281 4.15 -9.34 -17.71
N ILE A 282 3.27 -8.43 -18.11
CA ILE A 282 3.55 -7.00 -18.23
C ILE A 282 2.79 -6.28 -17.12
N PHE A 283 3.54 -5.71 -16.19
CA PHE A 283 2.99 -4.99 -15.04
C PHE A 283 3.01 -3.51 -15.32
N LYS A 284 1.84 -2.89 -15.29
CA LYS A 284 1.65 -1.50 -15.65
C LYS A 284 1.95 -0.56 -14.49
N ASP A 285 2.69 0.49 -14.79
CA ASP A 285 2.86 1.63 -13.90
C ASP A 285 1.60 2.50 -13.91
N ALA A 286 0.82 2.43 -12.86
CA ALA A 286 -0.44 3.17 -12.73
C ALA A 286 -0.25 4.70 -12.67
N THR A 287 0.97 5.19 -12.39
CA THR A 287 1.26 6.64 -12.38
C THR A 287 1.36 7.22 -13.78
N GLY A 288 1.68 6.40 -14.78
CA GLY A 288 1.96 6.83 -16.13
C GLY A 288 3.36 7.45 -16.33
N HIS A 289 4.25 7.36 -15.34
CA HIS A 289 5.62 7.88 -15.43
C HIS A 289 6.55 7.00 -16.26
N GLY A 290 6.06 5.84 -16.75
CA GLY A 290 6.78 4.96 -17.67
C GLY A 290 7.67 3.93 -16.97
N TYR A 291 7.28 3.47 -15.79
CA TYR A 291 7.91 2.36 -15.06
C TYR A 291 7.21 1.02 -15.33
N ASP A 292 6.64 0.83 -16.52
CA ASP A 292 6.11 -0.48 -16.91
C ASP A 292 7.19 -1.55 -16.83
N MET A 293 6.86 -2.75 -16.33
CA MET A 293 7.77 -3.88 -16.27
C MET A 293 7.31 -4.99 -17.20
N ASP A 294 8.11 -5.29 -18.20
CA ASP A 294 7.91 -6.44 -19.07
C ASP A 294 8.85 -7.57 -18.66
N TRP A 295 8.29 -8.63 -18.07
CA TRP A 295 9.05 -9.78 -17.60
C TRP A 295 9.40 -10.79 -18.66
N THR A 296 9.11 -10.55 -19.94
CA THR A 296 9.40 -11.49 -21.05
C THR A 296 10.82 -12.03 -21.02
N ASN A 297 11.80 -11.19 -20.70
CA ASN A 297 13.22 -11.55 -20.71
C ASN A 297 13.89 -11.45 -19.32
N THR A 298 13.16 -11.02 -18.30
CA THR A 298 13.73 -10.72 -16.98
C THR A 298 13.31 -11.71 -15.91
N ALA A 299 12.14 -12.32 -16.03
CA ALA A 299 11.69 -13.33 -15.09
C ALA A 299 12.32 -14.69 -15.41
N ARG A 300 12.75 -15.40 -14.38
CA ARG A 300 13.46 -16.67 -14.49
C ARG A 300 13.05 -17.61 -13.38
N GLU A 301 12.99 -18.89 -13.69
CA GLU A 301 12.93 -19.95 -12.69
C GLU A 301 14.35 -20.33 -12.25
N ILE A 302 14.55 -20.48 -10.95
CA ILE A 302 15.82 -20.92 -10.37
C ILE A 302 15.70 -22.38 -9.96
N ASN A 303 16.52 -23.22 -10.55
CA ASN A 303 16.58 -24.63 -10.17
C ASN A 303 17.47 -24.80 -8.93
N GLU A 304 16.86 -25.26 -7.84
CA GLU A 304 17.59 -25.58 -6.62
C GLU A 304 18.63 -26.67 -6.85
N GLY A 305 19.81 -26.48 -6.26
CA GLY A 305 20.91 -27.43 -6.31
C GLY A 305 21.79 -27.34 -7.56
N ALA A 306 21.28 -26.96 -8.72
CA ALA A 306 22.07 -26.78 -9.94
C ALA A 306 22.53 -25.33 -10.14
N GLY A 307 21.90 -24.36 -9.49
CA GLY A 307 22.13 -22.94 -9.69
C GLY A 307 21.84 -22.49 -11.12
N LEU A 308 20.97 -23.19 -11.81
CA LEU A 308 20.57 -22.90 -13.18
C LEU A 308 19.37 -21.97 -13.17
N THR A 309 19.36 -21.02 -14.10
CA THR A 309 18.29 -20.06 -14.31
C THR A 309 17.71 -20.27 -15.70
N TYR A 310 16.41 -20.38 -15.81
CA TYR A 310 15.71 -20.55 -17.10
C TYR A 310 14.83 -19.34 -17.36
N ASN A 311 14.61 -19.05 -18.63
CA ASN A 311 13.49 -18.19 -19.02
C ASN A 311 12.19 -18.92 -18.71
N LEU A 312 11.25 -18.19 -18.10
CA LEU A 312 9.98 -18.76 -17.68
C LEU A 312 9.07 -19.07 -18.87
N ASN A 313 8.33 -20.16 -18.73
CA ASN A 313 7.04 -20.27 -19.36
C ASN A 313 6.01 -19.61 -18.42
N TYR A 314 5.63 -18.38 -18.72
CA TYR A 314 4.76 -17.58 -17.85
C TYR A 314 3.41 -18.23 -17.56
N SER A 315 2.88 -19.02 -18.49
CA SER A 315 1.61 -19.71 -18.29
C SER A 315 1.63 -20.76 -17.18
N SER A 316 2.82 -21.23 -16.79
CA SER A 316 3.00 -22.20 -15.70
C SER A 316 3.61 -21.61 -14.43
N ALA A 317 4.22 -20.44 -14.52
CA ALA A 317 5.02 -19.85 -13.46
C ALA A 317 4.29 -18.73 -12.69
N ILE A 318 3.46 -17.97 -13.38
CA ILE A 318 2.67 -16.89 -12.83
C ILE A 318 1.21 -17.33 -12.82
N ALA A 319 0.59 -17.26 -11.65
CA ALA A 319 -0.85 -17.38 -11.49
C ALA A 319 -1.43 -16.05 -11.04
N TRP A 320 -2.72 -15.90 -11.18
CA TRP A 320 -3.48 -14.75 -10.75
C TRP A 320 -4.61 -15.23 -9.85
N ASP A 321 -4.68 -14.68 -8.65
CA ASP A 321 -5.73 -15.02 -7.70
C ASP A 321 -6.64 -13.83 -7.48
N SER A 322 -7.96 -14.05 -7.57
CA SER A 322 -8.94 -13.14 -7.00
C SER A 322 -9.12 -13.49 -5.53
N ASP A 323 -9.03 -12.50 -4.66
CA ASP A 323 -9.22 -12.68 -3.22
C ASP A 323 -10.31 -11.73 -2.72
N ASP A 324 -11.53 -12.25 -2.64
CA ASP A 324 -12.68 -11.51 -2.14
C ASP A 324 -12.61 -11.25 -0.62
N ASN A 325 -11.70 -11.94 0.08
CA ASN A 325 -11.49 -11.79 1.52
C ASN A 325 -10.44 -10.72 1.86
N ASN A 326 -9.77 -10.17 0.86
CA ASN A 326 -8.81 -9.09 1.08
C ASN A 326 -9.54 -7.75 1.24
N ARG A 327 -10.28 -7.65 2.33
CA ARG A 327 -10.92 -6.39 2.72
C ARG A 327 -9.88 -5.48 3.33
N CYS A 328 -9.70 -4.35 2.72
CA CYS A 328 -8.74 -3.35 3.17
C CYS A 328 -9.07 -2.71 4.52
N ASN A 329 -10.22 -2.99 5.10
CA ASN A 329 -10.76 -2.31 6.28
C ASN A 329 -11.23 -3.27 7.39
N GLU A 330 -10.74 -4.51 7.44
CA GLU A 330 -11.01 -5.41 8.56
C GLU A 330 -9.78 -5.57 9.45
#